data_e6de07089d49353a3ababd04400d70b1
#
_entry.id   e6de07089d49353a3ababd04400d70b1
#
_cell.length_a   1.000
_cell.length_b   1.000
_cell.length_c   1.000
_cell.angle_alpha   90.00
_cell.angle_beta   90.00
_cell.angle_gamma   90.00
#
_symmetry.space_group_name_H-M   'P 1'
#
loop_
_entity.id
_entity.type
_entity.pdbx_description
1 polymer ?
#
loop_
_entity_poly.entity_id
_entity_poly.type
_entity_poly.pdbx_seq_one_letter_code
_entity_poly.pdbx_strand_id
1 'polypeptide(L)'
;MNKYFTEIDALVRKIENDKYFVVFKNQYLGKLREDRFSIIEDVKTVKVGNEMAVTLSIGIGVGGDSYTKNYEYARMAIDLALGRGGDQVVVRDNEDVTYYGGKTNKQVERNNRVKARVKAHALREVIESREHVIIMGHSISDVDSLGAAIGVYCAARVLGKKAQIVLNEVTSSLRPLVEGFSEEK
;
A
#
# COMPACT_ATOMS: atom_id res chain seq x y z
N MET A 1 5.99 -2.70 18.83
CA MET A 1 5.93 -1.24 18.58
C MET A 1 6.07 -0.42 19.87
N ASN A 2 5.21 -0.58 20.88
CA ASN A 2 5.31 0.23 22.11
C ASN A 2 6.69 0.12 22.80
N LYS A 3 7.28 -1.07 22.95
CA LYS A 3 8.59 -1.25 23.59
C LYS A 3 9.67 -0.41 22.92
N TYR A 4 9.80 -0.44 21.60
CA TYR A 4 10.79 0.32 20.84
C TYR A 4 10.66 1.83 21.06
N PHE A 5 9.45 2.36 21.02
CA PHE A 5 9.21 3.79 21.22
C PHE A 5 9.27 4.24 22.68
N THR A 6 9.07 3.33 23.64
CA THR A 6 9.27 3.63 25.07
C THR A 6 10.75 3.89 25.40
N GLU A 7 11.68 3.22 24.73
CA GLU A 7 13.13 3.40 24.93
C GLU A 7 13.64 4.79 24.53
N ILE A 8 12.88 5.51 23.72
CA ILE A 8 13.19 6.89 23.29
C ILE A 8 12.18 7.91 23.85
N ASP A 9 11.47 7.55 24.91
CA ASP A 9 10.51 8.44 25.58
C ASP A 9 9.51 9.09 24.56
N ALA A 10 9.05 8.29 23.61
CA ALA A 10 8.16 8.78 22.57
C ALA A 10 6.69 8.66 22.96
N LEU A 11 5.91 9.66 22.59
CA LEU A 11 4.46 9.60 22.68
C LEU A 11 3.89 8.91 21.44
N VAL A 12 3.20 7.81 21.65
CA VAL A 12 2.58 7.02 20.57
C VAL A 12 1.07 7.09 20.67
N ARG A 13 0.40 7.48 19.60
CA ARG A 13 -1.06 7.50 19.51
C ARG A 13 -1.52 6.76 18.28
N LYS A 14 -2.40 5.79 18.46
CA LYS A 14 -3.12 5.15 17.37
C LYS A 14 -4.17 6.11 16.82
N ILE A 15 -4.15 6.37 15.49
CA ILE A 15 -5.11 7.25 14.82
C ILE A 15 -6.16 6.40 14.09
N GLU A 16 -5.74 5.39 13.35
CA GLU A 16 -6.57 4.45 12.61
C GLU A 16 -6.11 3.00 12.89
N ASN A 17 -6.76 2.03 12.30
CA ASN A 17 -6.44 0.62 12.57
C ASN A 17 -4.98 0.25 12.28
N ASP A 18 -4.39 0.86 11.26
CA ASP A 18 -3.04 0.62 10.76
C ASP A 18 -2.12 1.85 10.81
N LYS A 19 -2.63 2.99 11.36
CA LYS A 19 -1.88 4.25 11.41
C LYS A 19 -1.62 4.71 12.83
N TYR A 20 -0.38 5.07 13.08
CA TYR A 20 0.08 5.59 14.35
C TYR A 20 0.77 6.93 14.16
N PHE A 21 0.53 7.82 15.09
CA PHE A 21 1.24 9.09 15.22
C PHE A 21 2.23 8.97 16.37
N VAL A 22 3.49 9.38 16.11
CA VAL A 22 4.58 9.27 17.09
C VAL A 22 5.28 10.61 17.19
N VAL A 23 5.47 11.07 18.41
CA VAL A 23 6.27 12.28 18.72
C VAL A 23 7.42 11.87 19.64
N PHE A 24 8.64 12.23 19.28
CA PHE A 24 9.82 11.98 20.07
C PHE A 24 10.78 13.18 20.04
N LYS A 25 11.66 13.25 21.02
CA LYS A 25 12.65 14.33 21.13
C LYS A 25 13.73 14.18 20.08
N ASN A 26 14.10 15.26 19.41
CA ASN A 26 15.07 15.28 18.30
C ASN A 26 16.44 14.67 18.70
N GLN A 27 16.82 14.74 19.97
CA GLN A 27 18.06 14.12 20.47
C GLN A 27 18.18 12.62 20.19
N TYR A 28 17.06 11.92 20.04
CA TYR A 28 17.04 10.48 19.75
C TYR A 28 17.18 10.15 18.26
N LEU A 29 17.04 11.14 17.38
CA LEU A 29 17.09 10.89 15.93
C LEU A 29 18.45 10.33 15.49
N GLY A 30 19.55 10.83 16.08
CA GLY A 30 20.89 10.31 15.81
C GLY A 30 20.99 8.82 16.11
N LYS A 31 20.56 8.40 17.30
CA LYS A 31 20.54 6.99 17.72
C LYS A 31 19.68 6.13 16.79
N LEU A 32 18.50 6.62 16.39
CA LEU A 32 17.62 5.91 15.47
C LEU A 32 18.23 5.75 14.06
N ARG A 33 18.97 6.75 13.59
CA ARG A 33 19.71 6.70 12.32
C ARG A 33 20.86 5.69 12.38
N GLU A 34 21.63 5.66 13.47
CA GLU A 34 22.72 4.71 13.71
C GLU A 34 22.20 3.27 13.74
N ASP A 35 21.10 3.01 14.44
CA ASP A 35 20.38 1.74 14.50
C ASP A 35 19.68 1.39 13.17
N ARG A 36 19.72 2.29 12.19
CA ARG A 36 19.05 2.14 10.90
C ARG A 36 17.55 1.81 11.01
N PHE A 37 16.92 2.25 12.12
CA PHE A 37 15.52 1.98 12.43
C PHE A 37 15.21 0.48 12.45
N SER A 38 15.88 -0.27 13.30
CA SER A 38 15.75 -1.74 13.43
C SER A 38 14.33 -2.24 13.59
N ILE A 39 13.42 -1.40 14.07
CA ILE A 39 11.98 -1.71 14.18
C ILE A 39 11.36 -2.24 12.88
N ILE A 40 11.88 -1.85 11.71
CA ILE A 40 11.39 -2.35 10.41
C ILE A 40 11.62 -3.87 10.30
N GLU A 41 12.78 -4.32 10.73
CA GLU A 41 13.12 -5.75 10.68
C GLU A 41 12.43 -6.51 11.83
N ASP A 42 12.33 -5.91 13.02
CA ASP A 42 11.65 -6.50 14.17
C ASP A 42 10.18 -6.82 13.87
N VAL A 43 9.50 -5.90 13.19
CA VAL A 43 8.08 -6.09 12.83
C VAL A 43 7.88 -7.27 11.88
N LYS A 44 8.85 -7.57 11.00
CA LYS A 44 8.78 -8.71 10.08
C LYS A 44 8.83 -10.06 10.79
N THR A 45 9.40 -10.09 12.00
CA THR A 45 9.48 -11.32 12.80
C THR A 45 8.16 -11.68 13.50
N VAL A 46 7.20 -10.74 13.55
CA VAL A 46 5.92 -10.93 14.22
C VAL A 46 5.06 -11.92 13.46
N LYS A 47 4.75 -13.04 14.10
CA LYS A 47 3.87 -14.10 13.57
C LYS A 47 2.64 -14.24 14.47
N VAL A 48 1.49 -13.83 13.98
CA VAL A 48 0.18 -13.91 14.65
C VAL A 48 -0.85 -14.65 13.77
N GLY A 49 -0.42 -15.75 13.15
CA GLY A 49 -1.29 -16.54 12.25
C GLY A 49 -1.45 -15.92 10.85
N ASN A 50 -0.64 -14.93 10.51
CA ASN A 50 -0.63 -14.29 9.20
C ASN A 50 0.24 -15.07 8.21
N GLU A 51 -0.28 -15.32 7.02
CA GLU A 51 0.47 -15.93 5.90
C GLU A 51 1.50 -14.97 5.29
N MET A 52 1.25 -13.67 5.39
CA MET A 52 2.14 -12.62 4.87
C MET A 52 2.89 -11.93 6.02
N ALA A 53 4.17 -11.67 5.82
CA ALA A 53 4.96 -10.89 6.77
C ALA A 53 4.36 -9.49 6.98
N VAL A 54 4.28 -9.06 8.24
CA VAL A 54 3.88 -7.70 8.58
C VAL A 54 5.00 -6.75 8.14
N THR A 55 4.65 -5.63 7.53
CA THR A 55 5.59 -4.58 7.12
C THR A 55 5.26 -3.27 7.80
N LEU A 56 6.25 -2.41 7.95
CA LEU A 56 6.10 -1.10 8.56
C LEU A 56 6.69 -0.03 7.66
N SER A 57 5.93 1.02 7.42
CA SER A 57 6.40 2.23 6.73
C SER A 57 6.38 3.40 7.71
N ILE A 58 7.44 4.20 7.75
CA ILE A 58 7.57 5.33 8.67
C ILE A 58 7.98 6.58 7.89
N GLY A 59 7.26 7.68 8.12
CA GLY A 59 7.65 9.02 7.69
C GLY A 59 8.05 9.86 8.88
N ILE A 60 9.22 10.45 8.86
CA ILE A 60 9.75 11.32 9.91
C ILE A 60 9.98 12.71 9.35
N GLY A 61 9.47 13.73 10.04
CA GLY A 61 9.70 15.14 9.72
C GLY A 61 10.44 15.83 10.85
N VAL A 62 11.55 16.50 10.54
CA VAL A 62 12.38 17.26 11.47
C VAL A 62 12.92 18.52 10.80
N GLY A 63 13.55 19.40 11.56
CA GLY A 63 14.21 20.60 11.03
C GLY A 63 13.26 21.74 10.66
N GLY A 64 11.95 21.58 10.76
CA GLY A 64 11.00 22.66 10.53
C GLY A 64 10.98 23.67 11.67
N ASP A 65 10.56 24.89 11.35
CA ASP A 65 10.42 26.02 12.28
C ASP A 65 9.27 25.87 13.29
N SER A 66 8.40 24.91 13.07
CA SER A 66 7.22 24.62 13.90
C SER A 66 6.89 23.13 13.95
N TYR A 67 6.11 22.73 14.96
CA TYR A 67 5.58 21.36 15.05
C TYR A 67 4.67 21.02 13.87
N THR A 68 3.90 21.99 13.39
CA THR A 68 3.04 21.84 12.20
C THR A 68 3.90 21.57 10.96
N LYS A 69 5.01 22.26 10.80
CA LYS A 69 5.92 22.06 9.68
C LYS A 69 6.59 20.69 9.71
N ASN A 70 7.03 20.25 10.89
CA ASN A 70 7.56 18.90 11.08
C ASN A 70 6.50 17.83 10.76
N TYR A 71 5.25 18.07 11.12
CA TYR A 71 4.14 17.17 10.76
C TYR A 71 3.91 17.11 9.24
N GLU A 72 3.94 18.24 8.54
CA GLU A 72 3.86 18.27 7.08
C GLU A 72 5.00 17.49 6.44
N TYR A 73 6.24 17.66 6.95
CA TYR A 73 7.40 16.91 6.49
C TYR A 73 7.23 15.40 6.74
N ALA A 74 6.71 15.01 7.90
CA ALA A 74 6.43 13.61 8.19
C ALA A 74 5.38 13.01 7.24
N ARG A 75 4.33 13.77 6.91
CA ARG A 75 3.33 13.36 5.92
C ARG A 75 3.94 13.17 4.54
N MET A 76 4.70 14.13 4.05
CA MET A 76 5.39 14.00 2.77
C MET A 76 6.35 12.81 2.77
N ALA A 77 7.05 12.58 3.88
CA ALA A 77 7.97 11.46 4.02
C ALA A 77 7.25 10.10 3.98
N ILE A 78 6.09 9.95 4.63
CA ILE A 78 5.33 8.70 4.57
C ILE A 78 4.76 8.45 3.17
N ASP A 79 4.30 9.49 2.47
CA ASP A 79 3.83 9.37 1.09
C ASP A 79 4.96 8.91 0.15
N LEU A 80 6.19 9.43 0.34
CA LEU A 80 7.38 8.95 -0.38
C LEU A 80 7.70 7.49 -0.05
N ALA A 81 7.59 7.08 1.23
CA ALA A 81 7.81 5.69 1.62
C ALA A 81 6.82 4.75 0.96
N LEU A 82 5.53 5.10 0.98
CA LEU A 82 4.47 4.30 0.38
C LEU A 82 4.56 4.26 -1.16
N GLY A 83 4.85 5.39 -1.79
CA GLY A 83 5.05 5.49 -3.24
C GLY A 83 6.22 4.64 -3.76
N ARG A 84 7.20 4.31 -2.91
CA ARG A 84 8.31 3.41 -3.22
C ARG A 84 8.06 1.94 -2.86
N GLY A 85 6.83 1.61 -2.48
CA GLY A 85 6.42 0.25 -2.15
C GLY A 85 6.41 -0.10 -0.66
N GLY A 86 6.57 0.89 0.22
CA GLY A 86 6.52 0.71 1.67
C GLY A 86 7.73 -0.03 2.26
N ASP A 87 7.57 -0.56 3.47
CA ASP A 87 8.60 -1.34 4.19
C ASP A 87 9.92 -0.57 4.37
N GLN A 88 9.84 0.71 4.69
CA GLN A 88 11.00 1.60 4.82
C GLN A 88 10.70 2.80 5.71
N VAL A 89 11.77 3.45 6.16
CA VAL A 89 11.70 4.77 6.80
C VAL A 89 12.21 5.84 5.85
N VAL A 90 11.46 6.92 5.76
CA VAL A 90 11.89 8.15 5.09
C VAL A 90 11.98 9.25 6.13
N VAL A 91 13.13 9.88 6.21
CA VAL A 91 13.36 11.05 7.07
C VAL A 91 13.48 12.27 6.18
N ARG A 92 12.62 13.25 6.40
CA ARG A 92 12.71 14.57 5.79
C ARG A 92 13.18 15.59 6.82
N ASP A 93 14.30 16.24 6.51
CA ASP A 93 14.94 17.28 7.29
C ASP A 93 15.05 18.53 6.41
N ASN A 94 14.08 19.44 6.53
CA ASN A 94 13.90 20.54 5.56
C ASN A 94 13.77 20.02 4.11
N GLU A 95 14.78 20.31 3.29
CA GLU A 95 14.84 19.87 1.89
C GLU A 95 15.50 18.50 1.71
N ASP A 96 16.26 18.06 2.70
CA ASP A 96 16.98 16.79 2.66
C ASP A 96 16.05 15.61 2.93
N VAL A 97 16.15 14.58 2.09
CA VAL A 97 15.39 13.34 2.24
C VAL A 97 16.33 12.15 2.31
N THR A 98 16.25 11.41 3.39
CA THR A 98 17.07 10.21 3.62
C THR A 98 16.17 8.98 3.73
N TYR A 99 16.62 7.86 3.16
CA TYR A 99 15.89 6.59 3.11
C TYR A 99 16.62 5.51 3.91
N TYR A 100 15.88 4.74 4.72
CA TYR A 100 16.39 3.61 5.48
C TYR A 100 15.50 2.39 5.24
N GLY A 101 16.11 1.21 5.09
CA GLY A 101 15.37 0.01 4.71
C GLY A 101 14.87 0.09 3.28
N GLY A 102 13.83 -0.68 2.99
CA GLY A 102 13.26 -0.80 1.65
C GLY A 102 14.11 -1.68 0.73
N LYS A 103 13.45 -2.29 -0.24
CA LYS A 103 14.13 -3.02 -1.30
C LYS A 103 14.55 -2.02 -2.38
N THR A 104 15.76 -2.16 -2.90
CA THR A 104 16.20 -1.37 -4.06
C THR A 104 15.16 -1.49 -5.18
N ASN A 105 14.86 -0.38 -5.88
CA ASN A 105 13.81 -0.32 -6.92
C ASN A 105 13.82 -1.52 -7.88
N LYS A 106 15.01 -2.03 -8.23
CA LYS A 106 15.17 -3.25 -9.06
C LYS A 106 14.64 -4.53 -8.40
N GLN A 107 14.75 -4.66 -7.07
CA GLN A 107 14.24 -5.85 -6.34
C GLN A 107 12.72 -5.76 -6.10
N VAL A 108 12.20 -4.55 -5.81
CA VAL A 108 10.75 -4.31 -5.66
C VAL A 108 10.05 -4.60 -6.98
N GLU A 109 10.57 -4.08 -8.08
CA GLU A 109 10.00 -4.27 -9.42
C GLU A 109 10.03 -5.75 -9.85
N ARG A 110 11.14 -6.44 -9.59
CA ARG A 110 11.27 -7.87 -9.88
C ARG A 110 10.34 -8.74 -9.03
N ASN A 111 10.24 -8.47 -7.72
CA ASN A 111 9.33 -9.19 -6.84
C ASN A 111 7.87 -8.92 -7.14
N ASN A 112 7.51 -7.68 -7.49
CA ASN A 112 6.13 -7.33 -7.89
C ASN A 112 5.77 -8.01 -9.20
N ARG A 113 6.66 -8.07 -10.18
CA ARG A 113 6.43 -8.79 -11.44
C ARG A 113 6.27 -10.29 -11.22
N VAL A 114 7.08 -10.92 -10.35
CA VAL A 114 6.94 -12.35 -10.03
C VAL A 114 5.62 -12.60 -9.30
N LYS A 115 5.29 -11.81 -8.28
CA LYS A 115 4.01 -11.92 -7.56
C LYS A 115 2.81 -11.68 -8.47
N ALA A 116 2.88 -10.68 -9.36
CA ALA A 116 1.83 -10.40 -10.34
C ALA A 116 1.64 -11.59 -11.29
N ARG A 117 2.72 -12.19 -11.79
CA ARG A 117 2.65 -13.38 -12.65
C ARG A 117 2.04 -14.59 -11.94
N VAL A 118 2.46 -14.85 -10.69
CA VAL A 118 1.90 -15.95 -9.90
C VAL A 118 0.41 -15.76 -9.66
N LYS A 119 -0.02 -14.52 -9.27
CA LYS A 119 -1.44 -14.20 -9.10
C LYS A 119 -2.23 -14.29 -10.41
N ALA A 120 -1.65 -13.81 -11.51
CA ALA A 120 -2.28 -13.89 -12.82
C ALA A 120 -2.45 -15.36 -13.27
N HIS A 121 -1.46 -16.21 -12.99
CA HIS A 121 -1.53 -17.63 -13.31
C HIS A 121 -2.61 -18.34 -12.49
N ALA A 122 -2.65 -18.10 -11.18
CA ALA A 122 -3.68 -18.64 -10.31
C ALA A 122 -5.10 -18.15 -10.72
N LEU A 123 -5.25 -16.86 -11.05
CA LEU A 123 -6.50 -16.32 -11.55
C LEU A 123 -6.92 -16.99 -12.87
N ARG A 124 -5.98 -17.20 -13.77
CA ARG A 124 -6.21 -17.91 -15.03
C ARG A 124 -6.72 -19.32 -14.78
N GLU A 125 -6.08 -20.11 -13.92
CA GLU A 125 -6.51 -21.47 -13.58
C GLU A 125 -7.94 -21.49 -13.01
N VAL A 126 -8.27 -20.54 -12.12
CA VAL A 126 -9.63 -20.40 -11.57
C VAL A 126 -10.64 -20.11 -12.68
N ILE A 127 -10.35 -19.17 -13.58
CA ILE A 127 -11.21 -18.83 -14.72
C ILE A 127 -11.38 -20.03 -15.66
N GLU A 128 -10.29 -20.72 -16.01
CA GLU A 128 -10.31 -21.87 -16.91
C GLU A 128 -11.13 -23.05 -16.34
N SER A 129 -11.16 -23.20 -15.02
CA SER A 129 -11.90 -24.27 -14.34
C SER A 129 -13.43 -24.07 -14.31
N ARG A 130 -13.94 -22.92 -14.75
CA ARG A 130 -15.36 -22.57 -14.69
C ARG A 130 -15.89 -22.17 -16.07
N GLU A 131 -17.19 -22.38 -16.31
CA GLU A 131 -17.85 -21.94 -17.54
C GLU A 131 -18.35 -20.49 -17.46
N HIS A 132 -18.76 -20.08 -16.26
CA HIS A 132 -19.31 -18.77 -15.97
C HIS A 132 -18.47 -18.04 -14.93
N VAL A 133 -18.15 -16.78 -15.18
CA VAL A 133 -17.39 -15.90 -14.30
C VAL A 133 -18.23 -14.68 -13.96
N ILE A 134 -18.55 -14.51 -12.69
CA ILE A 134 -19.23 -13.32 -12.19
C ILE A 134 -18.18 -12.45 -11.47
N ILE A 135 -18.10 -11.18 -11.88
CA ILE A 135 -17.12 -10.24 -11.40
C ILE A 135 -17.84 -9.15 -10.61
N MET A 136 -17.45 -8.99 -9.35
CA MET A 136 -18.03 -7.98 -8.46
C MET A 136 -16.91 -7.21 -7.77
N GLY A 137 -17.05 -5.89 -7.68
CA GLY A 137 -16.19 -5.02 -6.89
C GLY A 137 -16.73 -4.83 -5.46
N HIS A 138 -16.18 -3.86 -4.75
CA HIS A 138 -16.73 -3.41 -3.47
C HIS A 138 -18.09 -2.70 -3.65
N SER A 139 -18.85 -2.60 -2.54
CA SER A 139 -20.26 -2.12 -2.57
C SER A 139 -20.44 -0.70 -3.12
N ILE A 140 -19.47 0.19 -2.85
CA ILE A 140 -19.42 1.55 -3.40
C ILE A 140 -18.41 1.53 -4.55
N SER A 141 -18.87 1.23 -5.75
CA SER A 141 -17.98 1.10 -6.91
C SER A 141 -17.39 2.45 -7.33
N ASP A 142 -16.08 2.46 -7.54
CA ASP A 142 -15.33 3.58 -8.10
C ASP A 142 -14.75 3.22 -9.49
N VAL A 143 -14.11 4.20 -10.13
CA VAL A 143 -13.52 4.04 -11.47
C VAL A 143 -12.42 2.96 -11.49
N ASP A 144 -11.63 2.87 -10.42
CA ASP A 144 -10.55 1.88 -10.32
C ASP A 144 -11.11 0.46 -10.19
N SER A 145 -12.14 0.29 -9.39
CA SER A 145 -12.86 -0.98 -9.22
C SER A 145 -13.50 -1.46 -10.53
N LEU A 146 -14.17 -0.54 -11.23
CA LEU A 146 -14.79 -0.87 -12.53
C LEU A 146 -13.72 -1.18 -13.59
N GLY A 147 -12.64 -0.40 -13.66
CA GLY A 147 -11.53 -0.65 -14.58
C GLY A 147 -10.88 -2.02 -14.37
N ALA A 148 -10.66 -2.39 -13.09
CA ALA A 148 -10.16 -3.72 -12.74
C ALA A 148 -11.15 -4.83 -13.14
N ALA A 149 -12.46 -4.62 -12.93
CA ALA A 149 -13.51 -5.57 -13.30
C ALA A 149 -13.56 -5.77 -14.83
N ILE A 150 -13.45 -4.71 -15.62
CA ILE A 150 -13.36 -4.77 -17.09
C ILE A 150 -12.12 -5.57 -17.52
N GLY A 151 -10.97 -5.35 -16.90
CA GLY A 151 -9.75 -6.10 -17.17
C GLY A 151 -9.92 -7.62 -16.96
N VAL A 152 -10.54 -8.02 -15.85
CA VAL A 152 -10.85 -9.43 -15.56
C VAL A 152 -11.90 -9.99 -16.55
N TYR A 153 -12.91 -9.19 -16.89
CA TYR A 153 -13.91 -9.56 -17.89
C TYR A 153 -13.26 -9.85 -19.25
N CYS A 154 -12.40 -8.97 -19.74
CA CYS A 154 -11.69 -9.17 -20.99
C CYS A 154 -10.81 -10.43 -20.95
N ALA A 155 -10.11 -10.68 -19.84
CA ALA A 155 -9.32 -11.88 -19.67
C ALA A 155 -10.18 -13.15 -19.73
N ALA A 156 -11.31 -13.17 -19.06
CA ALA A 156 -12.25 -14.30 -19.09
C ALA A 156 -12.83 -14.55 -20.51
N ARG A 157 -13.15 -13.47 -21.23
CA ARG A 157 -13.62 -13.56 -22.62
C ARG A 157 -12.57 -14.11 -23.57
N VAL A 158 -11.31 -13.69 -23.43
CA VAL A 158 -10.17 -14.24 -24.21
C VAL A 158 -9.98 -15.73 -23.95
N LEU A 159 -10.25 -16.19 -22.71
CA LEU A 159 -10.23 -17.61 -22.34
C LEU A 159 -11.51 -18.38 -22.77
N GLY A 160 -12.38 -17.76 -23.56
CA GLY A 160 -13.62 -18.39 -24.07
C GLY A 160 -14.71 -18.58 -23.03
N LYS A 161 -14.63 -17.88 -21.88
CA LYS A 161 -15.60 -18.02 -20.80
C LYS A 161 -16.73 -16.99 -20.89
N LYS A 162 -17.91 -17.37 -20.39
CA LYS A 162 -19.01 -16.42 -20.20
C LYS A 162 -18.72 -15.59 -18.97
N ALA A 163 -18.61 -14.27 -19.13
CA ALA A 163 -18.30 -13.37 -18.04
C ALA A 163 -19.37 -12.28 -17.91
N GLN A 164 -19.60 -11.83 -16.67
CA GLN A 164 -20.55 -10.74 -16.36
C GLN A 164 -19.95 -9.89 -15.23
N ILE A 165 -20.11 -8.56 -15.36
CA ILE A 165 -19.78 -7.61 -14.30
C ILE A 165 -21.08 -7.22 -13.61
N VAL A 166 -21.10 -7.31 -12.28
CA VAL A 166 -22.24 -6.93 -11.45
C VAL A 166 -21.88 -5.69 -10.65
N LEU A 167 -22.67 -4.64 -10.77
CA LEU A 167 -22.55 -3.38 -10.03
C LEU A 167 -23.81 -3.19 -9.19
N ASN A 168 -23.63 -2.75 -7.93
CA ASN A 168 -24.77 -2.42 -7.07
C ASN A 168 -25.45 -1.14 -7.52
N GLU A 169 -24.65 -0.14 -7.92
CA GLU A 169 -25.13 1.17 -8.33
C GLU A 169 -24.18 1.77 -9.36
N VAL A 170 -24.73 2.46 -10.34
CA VAL A 170 -23.98 3.23 -11.34
C VAL A 170 -24.00 4.70 -10.95
N THR A 171 -22.94 5.15 -10.31
CA THR A 171 -22.77 6.57 -9.95
C THR A 171 -22.54 7.45 -11.19
N SER A 172 -22.68 8.76 -11.03
CA SER A 172 -22.46 9.72 -12.14
C SER A 172 -21.04 9.64 -12.71
N SER A 173 -20.05 9.30 -11.88
CA SER A 173 -18.65 9.12 -12.30
C SER A 173 -18.39 7.85 -13.09
N LEU A 174 -19.21 6.81 -12.90
CA LEU A 174 -19.08 5.54 -13.60
C LEU A 174 -19.86 5.49 -14.91
N ARG A 175 -20.89 6.34 -15.04
CA ARG A 175 -21.82 6.31 -16.19
C ARG A 175 -21.12 6.36 -17.55
N PRO A 176 -20.16 7.28 -17.80
CA PRO A 176 -19.49 7.32 -19.11
C PRO A 176 -18.72 6.04 -19.46
N LEU A 177 -18.13 5.38 -18.44
CA LEU A 177 -17.42 4.12 -18.64
C LEU A 177 -18.37 2.95 -18.93
N VAL A 178 -19.50 2.89 -18.23
CA VAL A 178 -20.51 1.83 -18.41
C VAL A 178 -21.15 1.96 -19.78
N GLU A 179 -21.50 3.17 -20.20
CA GLU A 179 -22.09 3.44 -21.53
C GLU A 179 -21.11 3.07 -22.66
N GLY A 180 -19.84 3.53 -22.56
CA GLY A 180 -18.81 3.17 -23.55
C GLY A 180 -18.54 1.66 -23.63
N PHE A 181 -18.54 0.97 -22.49
CA PHE A 181 -18.34 -0.49 -22.46
C PHE A 181 -19.52 -1.30 -23.00
N SER A 182 -20.74 -0.77 -22.91
CA SER A 182 -21.95 -1.44 -23.40
C SER A 182 -22.15 -1.33 -24.93
N GLU A 183 -21.53 -0.35 -25.57
CA GLU A 183 -21.60 -0.14 -27.03
C GLU A 183 -20.69 -1.08 -27.82
N GLU A 184 -19.68 -1.66 -27.21
CA GLU A 184 -18.78 -2.66 -27.82
C GLU A 184 -19.35 -4.08 -27.69
N LYS A 185 -20.45 -4.36 -28.35
CA LYS A 185 -21.06 -5.72 -28.47
C LYS A 185 -20.64 -6.43 -29.74
#